data_9be44dca36b0117f06e31a7cad7991ae
#
_entry.id   9be44dca36b0117f06e31a7cad7991ae
#
_cell.length_a   1.000
_cell.length_b   1.000
_cell.length_c   1.000
_cell.angle_alpha   90.00
_cell.angle_beta   90.00
_cell.angle_gamma   90.00
#
_symmetry.space_group_name_H-M   'P 1'
#
loop_
_entity.id
_entity.type
_entity.pdbx_description
1 polymer ?
#
loop_
_entity_poly.entity_id
_entity_poly.type
_entity_poly.pdbx_seq_one_letter_code
_entity_poly.pdbx_strand_id
1 'polypeptide(L)'
;MRKDFLWGGAVAAHQVEGGFNEGGKGPNVSDMMTVGSATTRRKITKTIEPDQFYPNHTAIDFYHHYKEDIALFKEMGFKCFRTSISWARIFPMGDEETPNEEGLKFYDDMFDELLKNGIQPVITLSHFEMPYHLVEKYGGWRNRKMITFFVRFAKVCFERYHNK
;
A
#
# COMPACT_ATOMS: atom_id res chain seq x y z
N MET A 1 11.50 26.85 16.04
CA MET A 1 11.19 25.45 15.70
C MET A 1 12.42 24.61 16.02
N ARG A 2 12.24 23.34 16.47
CA ARG A 2 13.38 22.45 16.76
C ARG A 2 14.17 22.20 15.46
N LYS A 3 15.50 22.16 15.55
CA LYS A 3 16.38 21.92 14.39
C LYS A 3 16.29 20.48 13.84
N ASP A 4 15.84 19.57 14.69
CA ASP A 4 15.65 18.13 14.40
C ASP A 4 14.23 17.77 13.97
N PHE A 5 13.37 18.75 13.70
CA PHE A 5 12.02 18.51 13.20
C PHE A 5 12.06 17.99 11.75
N LEU A 6 11.40 16.86 11.51
CA LEU A 6 11.37 16.24 10.20
C LEU A 6 10.16 16.75 9.40
N TRP A 7 10.44 17.60 8.42
CA TRP A 7 9.44 18.01 7.43
C TRP A 7 9.27 16.96 6.34
N GLY A 8 8.06 16.73 5.86
CA GLY A 8 7.80 15.77 4.82
C GLY A 8 6.35 15.70 4.38
N GLY A 9 6.03 14.65 3.66
CA GLY A 9 4.69 14.38 3.13
C GLY A 9 4.13 13.04 3.59
N ALA A 10 2.83 12.85 3.41
CA ALA A 10 2.13 11.64 3.78
C ALA A 10 1.13 11.21 2.70
N VAL A 11 1.16 9.92 2.38
CA VAL A 11 0.22 9.24 1.47
C VAL A 11 -0.16 7.89 2.05
N ALA A 12 -0.90 7.09 1.29
CA ALA A 12 -1.14 5.68 1.56
C ALA A 12 -0.96 4.85 0.28
N ALA A 13 -0.54 3.60 0.42
CA ALA A 13 -0.26 2.69 -0.69
C ALA A 13 -1.33 2.70 -1.79
N HIS A 14 -2.57 2.42 -1.41
CA HIS A 14 -3.70 2.36 -2.36
C HIS A 14 -4.01 3.69 -3.07
N GLN A 15 -3.54 4.83 -2.53
CA GLN A 15 -3.79 6.16 -3.10
C GLN A 15 -2.80 6.49 -4.22
N VAL A 16 -1.60 5.91 -4.18
CA VAL A 16 -0.50 6.35 -5.05
C VAL A 16 0.13 5.23 -5.87
N GLU A 17 0.19 3.99 -5.35
CA GLU A 17 1.00 2.95 -5.96
C GLU A 17 0.58 2.60 -7.38
N GLY A 18 -0.70 2.32 -7.62
CA GLY A 18 -1.08 1.64 -8.86
C GLY A 18 -0.56 0.21 -8.91
N GLY A 19 -0.25 -0.30 -10.11
CA GLY A 19 0.28 -1.67 -10.27
C GLY A 19 -0.60 -2.71 -9.54
N PHE A 20 -1.94 -2.57 -9.65
CA PHE A 20 -2.89 -3.27 -8.79
C PHE A 20 -2.87 -4.79 -8.94
N ASN A 21 -2.39 -5.30 -10.08
CA ASN A 21 -2.26 -6.73 -10.42
C ASN A 21 -0.82 -7.10 -10.83
N GLU A 22 0.18 -6.30 -10.44
CA GLU A 22 1.58 -6.50 -10.78
C GLU A 22 2.40 -6.95 -9.56
N GLY A 23 3.53 -7.59 -9.81
CA GLY A 23 4.40 -8.10 -8.75
C GLY A 23 3.69 -9.11 -7.83
N GLY A 24 2.75 -9.89 -8.36
CA GLY A 24 1.98 -10.87 -7.59
C GLY A 24 0.98 -10.27 -6.60
N LYS A 25 0.70 -8.96 -6.66
CA LYS A 25 -0.29 -8.31 -5.80
C LYS A 25 -1.69 -8.84 -6.07
N GLY A 26 -2.44 -9.17 -5.00
CA GLY A 26 -3.87 -9.42 -5.07
C GLY A 26 -4.70 -8.13 -4.99
N PRO A 27 -5.99 -8.20 -5.37
CA PRO A 27 -6.89 -7.07 -5.19
C PRO A 27 -7.14 -6.78 -3.71
N ASN A 28 -7.12 -5.52 -3.34
CA ASN A 28 -7.58 -5.05 -2.05
C ASN A 28 -8.99 -4.42 -2.17
N VAL A 29 -9.60 -4.08 -1.03
CA VAL A 29 -10.96 -3.51 -1.02
C VAL A 29 -11.06 -2.19 -1.78
N SER A 30 -10.00 -1.40 -1.86
CA SER A 30 -9.98 -0.13 -2.60
C SER A 30 -9.91 -0.35 -4.12
N ASP A 31 -9.35 -1.48 -4.56
CA ASP A 31 -9.29 -1.83 -5.99
C ASP A 31 -10.66 -2.20 -6.56
N MET A 32 -11.64 -2.50 -5.67
CA MET A 32 -13.03 -2.80 -6.03
C MET A 32 -13.94 -1.55 -6.00
N MET A 33 -13.35 -0.36 -5.81
CA MET A 33 -14.11 0.89 -5.72
C MET A 33 -14.03 1.66 -7.04
N THR A 34 -15.19 1.89 -7.67
CA THR A 34 -15.26 2.71 -8.90
C THR A 34 -15.04 4.19 -8.60
N VAL A 35 -14.75 4.95 -9.66
CA VAL A 35 -14.76 6.42 -9.58
C VAL A 35 -16.17 6.93 -9.26
N GLY A 36 -16.23 8.02 -8.50
CA GLY A 36 -17.46 8.78 -8.28
C GLY A 36 -17.35 10.18 -8.90
N SER A 37 -18.47 10.88 -8.93
CA SER A 37 -18.56 12.29 -9.35
C SER A 37 -19.48 13.05 -8.40
N ALA A 38 -19.71 14.34 -8.67
CA ALA A 38 -20.67 15.14 -7.91
C ALA A 38 -22.11 14.57 -8.00
N THR A 39 -22.44 13.86 -9.07
CA THR A 39 -23.78 13.31 -9.33
C THR A 39 -23.85 11.77 -9.27
N THR A 40 -22.72 11.09 -9.29
CA THR A 40 -22.66 9.64 -9.31
C THR A 40 -21.89 9.12 -8.11
N ARG A 41 -22.51 8.31 -7.28
CA ARG A 41 -21.85 7.69 -6.11
C ARG A 41 -20.87 6.63 -6.54
N ARG A 42 -19.76 6.52 -5.81
CA ARG A 42 -18.85 5.36 -5.91
C ARG A 42 -19.63 4.07 -5.62
N LYS A 43 -19.28 3.04 -6.37
CA LYS A 43 -19.78 1.67 -6.13
C LYS A 43 -18.62 0.81 -5.65
N ILE A 44 -18.91 -0.20 -4.84
CA ILE A 44 -18.03 -1.30 -4.55
C ILE A 44 -18.59 -2.48 -5.33
N THR A 45 -17.82 -2.96 -6.30
CA THR A 45 -18.21 -4.07 -7.16
C THR A 45 -17.67 -5.39 -6.59
N LYS A 46 -18.33 -6.51 -6.86
CA LYS A 46 -17.83 -7.83 -6.45
C LYS A 46 -16.73 -8.34 -7.37
N THR A 47 -16.76 -7.88 -8.61
CA THR A 47 -15.79 -8.21 -9.64
C THR A 47 -15.38 -6.92 -10.34
N ILE A 48 -14.22 -6.94 -11.01
CA ILE A 48 -13.80 -5.82 -11.86
C ILE A 48 -14.66 -5.85 -13.11
N GLU A 49 -15.44 -4.79 -13.32
CA GLU A 49 -16.36 -4.62 -14.45
C GLU A 49 -15.62 -3.86 -15.56
N PRO A 50 -15.59 -4.37 -16.80
CA PRO A 50 -14.75 -3.81 -17.88
C PRO A 50 -15.18 -2.41 -18.35
N ASP A 51 -16.42 -2.00 -18.08
CA ASP A 51 -17.00 -0.70 -18.40
C ASP A 51 -16.90 0.31 -17.25
N GLN A 52 -16.30 -0.05 -16.14
CA GLN A 52 -16.11 0.81 -14.99
C GLN A 52 -14.65 1.26 -14.86
N PHE A 53 -14.47 2.48 -14.37
CA PHE A 53 -13.15 3.04 -14.06
C PHE A 53 -12.83 2.89 -12.57
N TYR A 54 -11.70 2.28 -12.26
CA TYR A 54 -11.20 2.05 -10.90
C TYR A 54 -9.93 2.89 -10.71
N PRO A 55 -10.02 4.05 -10.08
CA PRO A 55 -8.88 4.99 -10.01
C PRO A 55 -7.65 4.42 -9.30
N ASN A 56 -7.84 3.51 -8.35
CA ASN A 56 -6.72 2.94 -7.59
C ASN A 56 -5.89 1.92 -8.39
N HIS A 57 -6.41 1.44 -9.54
CA HIS A 57 -5.65 0.47 -10.37
C HIS A 57 -4.37 1.09 -10.94
N THR A 58 -4.44 2.35 -11.33
CA THR A 58 -3.29 3.11 -11.85
C THR A 58 -2.80 4.14 -10.83
N ALA A 59 -3.71 4.80 -10.11
CA ALA A 59 -3.41 5.90 -9.19
C ALA A 59 -2.50 6.95 -9.85
N ILE A 60 -1.32 7.25 -9.29
CA ILE A 60 -0.27 8.04 -9.92
C ILE A 60 0.90 7.18 -10.40
N ASP A 61 0.72 5.87 -10.38
CA ASP A 61 1.71 4.88 -10.81
C ASP A 61 3.05 4.95 -10.06
N PHE A 62 2.97 5.24 -8.76
CA PHE A 62 4.15 5.31 -7.90
C PHE A 62 4.92 3.98 -7.87
N TYR A 63 4.26 2.84 -8.13
CA TYR A 63 4.88 1.53 -8.22
C TYR A 63 6.03 1.51 -9.24
N HIS A 64 5.87 2.16 -10.39
CA HIS A 64 6.90 2.25 -11.42
C HIS A 64 7.79 3.49 -11.28
N HIS A 65 7.25 4.60 -10.76
CA HIS A 65 7.91 5.91 -10.77
C HIS A 65 8.52 6.33 -9.41
N TYR A 66 8.47 5.47 -8.38
CA TYR A 66 8.92 5.85 -7.02
C TYR A 66 10.34 6.44 -6.96
N LYS A 67 11.26 6.02 -7.84
CA LYS A 67 12.64 6.55 -7.84
C LYS A 67 12.68 8.01 -8.28
N GLU A 68 11.92 8.33 -9.31
CA GLU A 68 11.81 9.69 -9.85
C GLU A 68 11.09 10.60 -8.85
N ASP A 69 9.98 10.11 -8.29
CA ASP A 69 9.20 10.83 -7.29
C ASP A 69 10.00 11.10 -6.01
N ILE A 70 10.77 10.12 -5.53
CA ILE A 70 11.64 10.29 -4.36
C ILE A 70 12.75 11.32 -4.63
N ALA A 71 13.28 11.37 -5.84
CA ALA A 71 14.23 12.41 -6.23
C ALA A 71 13.60 13.82 -6.16
N LEU A 72 12.35 13.96 -6.61
CA LEU A 72 11.59 15.20 -6.46
C LEU A 72 11.30 15.54 -4.99
N PHE A 73 10.97 14.56 -4.15
CA PHE A 73 10.81 14.79 -2.70
C PHE A 73 12.09 15.35 -2.07
N LYS A 74 13.25 14.83 -2.49
CA LYS A 74 14.55 15.38 -2.05
C LYS A 74 14.73 16.84 -2.47
N GLU A 75 14.41 17.19 -3.72
CA GLU A 75 14.46 18.57 -4.22
C GLU A 75 13.52 19.49 -3.43
N MET A 76 12.33 19.00 -3.05
CA MET A 76 11.38 19.70 -2.19
C MET A 76 11.88 19.85 -0.73
N GLY A 77 12.98 19.19 -0.37
CA GLY A 77 13.56 19.26 0.97
C GLY A 77 12.94 18.34 2.00
N PHE A 78 12.24 17.30 1.60
CA PHE A 78 11.66 16.31 2.52
C PHE A 78 12.75 15.66 3.37
N LYS A 79 12.43 15.47 4.66
CA LYS A 79 13.26 14.75 5.65
C LYS A 79 12.59 13.45 6.11
N CYS A 80 11.30 13.33 5.90
CA CYS A 80 10.56 12.09 6.10
C CYS A 80 9.47 11.95 5.05
N PHE A 81 9.09 10.71 4.78
CA PHE A 81 7.97 10.38 3.91
C PHE A 81 7.14 9.29 4.55
N ARG A 82 5.85 9.58 4.78
CA ARG A 82 4.92 8.60 5.36
C ARG A 82 4.11 7.94 4.26
N THR A 83 4.12 6.61 4.26
CA THR A 83 3.22 5.80 3.43
C THR A 83 2.75 4.57 4.19
N SER A 84 1.85 3.78 3.60
CA SER A 84 1.47 2.46 4.13
C SER A 84 2.08 1.33 3.32
N ILE A 85 2.06 0.12 3.87
CA ILE A 85 2.33 -1.13 3.14
C ILE A 85 1.00 -1.71 2.71
N SER A 86 0.83 -2.01 1.42
CA SER A 86 -0.35 -2.72 0.93
C SER A 86 -0.31 -4.18 1.41
N TRP A 87 -1.23 -4.55 2.29
CA TRP A 87 -1.33 -5.93 2.77
C TRP A 87 -1.49 -6.92 1.62
N ALA A 88 -2.31 -6.60 0.61
CA ALA A 88 -2.52 -7.43 -0.57
C ALA A 88 -1.30 -7.55 -1.50
N ARG A 89 -0.26 -6.72 -1.33
CA ARG A 89 1.01 -6.88 -2.04
C ARG A 89 1.91 -7.89 -1.33
N ILE A 90 1.83 -7.96 0.00
CA ILE A 90 2.62 -8.91 0.81
C ILE A 90 1.92 -10.27 0.94
N PHE A 91 0.61 -10.28 1.09
CA PHE A 91 -0.22 -11.47 1.14
C PHE A 91 -1.42 -11.27 0.20
N PRO A 92 -1.34 -11.69 -1.07
CA PRO A 92 -2.34 -11.42 -2.11
C PRO A 92 -3.77 -11.84 -1.74
N MET A 93 -3.94 -12.96 -1.07
CA MET A 93 -5.23 -13.43 -0.56
C MET A 93 -5.43 -13.05 0.93
N GLY A 94 -4.35 -12.78 1.66
CA GLY A 94 -4.34 -12.39 3.07
C GLY A 94 -4.36 -13.55 4.06
N ASP A 95 -4.73 -14.74 3.64
CA ASP A 95 -4.79 -15.96 4.48
C ASP A 95 -3.68 -16.97 4.20
N GLU A 96 -2.77 -16.68 3.26
CA GLU A 96 -1.60 -17.50 2.96
C GLU A 96 -0.64 -17.59 4.15
N GLU A 97 0.16 -18.65 4.17
CA GLU A 97 1.22 -18.83 5.15
C GLU A 97 2.54 -18.18 4.73
N THR A 98 2.78 -18.09 3.42
CA THR A 98 4.02 -17.57 2.83
C THR A 98 3.75 -16.21 2.18
N PRO A 99 4.57 -15.19 2.48
CA PRO A 99 4.43 -13.89 1.85
C PRO A 99 4.89 -13.91 0.39
N ASN A 100 4.41 -12.94 -0.38
CA ASN A 100 4.85 -12.66 -1.74
C ASN A 100 6.20 -11.92 -1.71
N GLU A 101 7.26 -12.57 -2.17
CA GLU A 101 8.62 -12.01 -2.15
C GLU A 101 8.80 -10.81 -3.10
N GLU A 102 8.09 -10.78 -4.24
CA GLU A 102 8.13 -9.62 -5.14
C GLU A 102 7.54 -8.36 -4.47
N GLY A 103 6.46 -8.55 -3.70
CA GLY A 103 5.87 -7.47 -2.92
C GLY A 103 6.80 -6.98 -1.81
N LEU A 104 7.46 -7.90 -1.10
CA LEU A 104 8.45 -7.55 -0.09
C LEU A 104 9.62 -6.78 -0.70
N LYS A 105 10.13 -7.25 -1.84
CA LYS A 105 11.24 -6.61 -2.55
C LYS A 105 10.89 -5.20 -3.03
N PHE A 106 9.68 -4.95 -3.51
CA PHE A 106 9.26 -3.60 -3.89
C PHE A 106 9.43 -2.61 -2.74
N TYR A 107 8.99 -2.97 -1.52
CA TYR A 107 9.15 -2.11 -0.35
C TYR A 107 10.60 -2.02 0.12
N ASP A 108 11.40 -3.08 0.00
CA ASP A 108 12.85 -2.99 0.25
C ASP A 108 13.48 -1.91 -0.64
N ASP A 109 13.25 -2.01 -1.95
CA ASP A 109 13.84 -1.11 -2.94
C ASP A 109 13.36 0.35 -2.73
N MET A 110 12.08 0.55 -2.42
CA MET A 110 11.51 1.88 -2.15
C MET A 110 12.08 2.50 -0.86
N PHE A 111 12.18 1.73 0.22
CA PHE A 111 12.73 2.24 1.48
C PHE A 111 14.22 2.54 1.36
N ASP A 112 14.96 1.71 0.65
CA ASP A 112 16.39 1.94 0.38
C ASP A 112 16.59 3.21 -0.47
N GLU A 113 15.74 3.46 -1.46
CA GLU A 113 15.80 4.69 -2.24
C GLU A 113 15.47 5.94 -1.41
N LEU A 114 14.48 5.86 -0.49
CA LEU A 114 14.19 6.96 0.47
C LEU A 114 15.42 7.25 1.34
N LEU A 115 15.99 6.23 1.98
CA LEU A 115 17.16 6.36 2.87
C LEU A 115 18.38 6.89 2.13
N LYS A 116 18.67 6.41 0.92
CA LYS A 116 19.72 6.90 0.03
C LYS A 116 19.59 8.41 -0.27
N ASN A 117 18.37 8.90 -0.35
CA ASN A 117 18.06 10.31 -0.57
C ASN A 117 17.99 11.14 0.74
N GLY A 118 18.27 10.53 1.89
CA GLY A 118 18.26 11.19 3.20
C GLY A 118 16.84 11.48 3.72
N ILE A 119 15.85 10.70 3.25
CA ILE A 119 14.45 10.79 3.63
C ILE A 119 14.10 9.60 4.52
N GLN A 120 13.68 9.86 5.75
CA GLN A 120 13.31 8.82 6.70
C GLN A 120 11.92 8.23 6.32
N PRO A 121 11.80 6.90 6.08
CA PRO A 121 10.51 6.25 5.94
C PRO A 121 9.73 6.30 7.27
N VAL A 122 8.44 6.63 7.20
CA VAL A 122 7.49 6.54 8.32
C VAL A 122 6.34 5.63 7.85
N ILE A 123 6.29 4.41 8.39
CA ILE A 123 5.46 3.37 7.79
C ILE A 123 4.23 3.08 8.64
N THR A 124 3.08 3.08 7.99
CA THR A 124 1.81 2.55 8.50
C THR A 124 1.63 1.13 7.95
N LEU A 125 1.42 0.14 8.81
CA LEU A 125 1.22 -1.25 8.37
C LEU A 125 0.00 -1.40 7.47
N SER A 126 -1.09 -0.72 7.78
CA SER A 126 -2.30 -0.70 6.95
C SER A 126 -3.00 0.64 7.14
N HIS A 127 -3.43 1.27 6.06
CA HIS A 127 -4.19 2.51 6.13
C HIS A 127 -5.69 2.26 6.37
N PHE A 128 -6.29 1.27 5.75
CA PHE A 128 -7.59 0.63 6.02
C PHE A 128 -7.85 -0.53 5.04
N GLU A 129 -7.16 -0.52 3.92
CA GLU A 129 -7.31 -1.53 2.88
C GLU A 129 -6.85 -2.89 3.37
N MET A 130 -7.58 -3.92 2.97
CA MET A 130 -7.22 -5.32 3.20
C MET A 130 -7.40 -6.13 1.92
N PRO A 131 -6.77 -7.30 1.81
CA PRO A 131 -7.04 -8.22 0.70
C PRO A 131 -8.53 -8.49 0.55
N TYR A 132 -9.05 -8.30 -0.68
CA TYR A 132 -10.49 -8.42 -0.93
C TYR A 132 -11.01 -9.84 -0.66
N HIS A 133 -10.19 -10.86 -0.91
CA HIS A 133 -10.50 -12.24 -0.54
C HIS A 133 -10.89 -12.42 0.92
N LEU A 134 -10.26 -11.70 1.85
CA LEU A 134 -10.60 -11.78 3.27
C LEU A 134 -12.02 -11.25 3.55
N VAL A 135 -12.50 -10.30 2.75
CA VAL A 135 -13.87 -9.80 2.85
C VAL A 135 -14.85 -10.83 2.31
N GLU A 136 -14.58 -11.41 1.14
CA GLU A 136 -15.46 -12.40 0.51
C GLU A 136 -15.56 -13.68 1.35
N LYS A 137 -14.42 -14.23 1.76
CA LYS A 137 -14.37 -15.55 2.42
C LYS A 137 -14.73 -15.48 3.91
N TYR A 138 -14.35 -14.41 4.60
CA TYR A 138 -14.45 -14.32 6.05
C TYR A 138 -15.34 -13.17 6.55
N GLY A 139 -15.80 -12.28 5.68
CA GLY A 139 -16.56 -11.09 6.07
C GLY A 139 -15.71 -9.98 6.68
N GLY A 140 -14.40 -9.98 6.43
CA GLY A 140 -13.46 -8.97 6.89
C GLY A 140 -13.35 -8.90 8.42
N TRP A 141 -13.16 -7.70 8.97
CA TRP A 141 -12.93 -7.46 10.40
C TRP A 141 -14.04 -7.92 11.36
N ARG A 142 -15.18 -8.37 10.87
CA ARG A 142 -16.20 -9.02 11.70
C ARG A 142 -15.80 -10.43 12.14
N ASN A 143 -14.79 -11.02 11.52
CA ASN A 143 -14.29 -12.36 11.82
C ASN A 143 -12.99 -12.29 12.62
N ARG A 144 -12.94 -12.97 13.77
CA ARG A 144 -11.75 -12.98 14.63
C ARG A 144 -10.50 -13.56 14.00
N LYS A 145 -10.61 -14.38 12.92
CA LYS A 145 -9.47 -14.88 12.16
C LYS A 145 -8.61 -13.74 11.58
N MET A 146 -9.21 -12.56 11.35
CA MET A 146 -8.47 -11.39 10.88
C MET A 146 -7.32 -11.01 11.81
N ILE A 147 -7.46 -11.25 13.12
CA ILE A 147 -6.39 -10.99 14.09
C ILE A 147 -5.16 -11.84 13.73
N THR A 148 -5.35 -13.14 13.50
CA THR A 148 -4.26 -14.06 13.13
C THR A 148 -3.58 -13.66 11.82
N PHE A 149 -4.37 -13.34 10.80
CA PHE A 149 -3.85 -12.94 9.50
C PHE A 149 -3.11 -11.60 9.56
N PHE A 150 -3.65 -10.63 10.28
CA PHE A 150 -3.00 -9.33 10.45
C PHE A 150 -1.72 -9.43 11.28
N VAL A 151 -1.70 -10.25 12.34
CA VAL A 151 -0.48 -10.49 13.14
C VAL A 151 0.61 -11.13 12.29
N ARG A 152 0.25 -12.08 11.40
CA ARG A 152 1.20 -12.68 10.44
C ARG A 152 1.79 -11.62 9.51
N PHE A 153 0.94 -10.80 8.90
CA PHE A 153 1.37 -9.68 8.05
C PHE A 153 2.30 -8.72 8.80
N ALA A 154 1.88 -8.28 9.98
CA ALA A 154 2.67 -7.37 10.81
C ALA A 154 4.03 -7.96 11.18
N LYS A 155 4.07 -9.25 11.56
CA LYS A 155 5.31 -9.96 11.89
C LYS A 155 6.29 -9.95 10.73
N VAL A 156 5.84 -10.31 9.53
CA VAL A 156 6.69 -10.32 8.33
C VAL A 156 7.23 -8.91 8.05
N CYS A 157 6.39 -7.87 8.13
CA CYS A 157 6.83 -6.50 7.92
C CYS A 157 7.87 -6.06 8.96
N PHE A 158 7.67 -6.38 10.24
CA PHE A 158 8.64 -6.04 11.28
C PHE A 158 9.96 -6.80 11.12
N GLU A 159 9.90 -8.10 10.81
CA GLU A 159 11.11 -8.90 10.60
C GLU A 159 11.91 -8.42 9.38
N ARG A 160 11.23 -8.02 8.29
CA ARG A 160 11.89 -7.58 7.06
C ARG A 160 12.46 -6.16 7.16
N TYR A 161 11.71 -5.21 7.77
CA TYR A 161 12.00 -3.79 7.65
C TYR A 161 12.47 -3.10 8.92
N HIS A 162 12.70 -3.83 10.03
CA HIS A 162 13.06 -3.23 11.33
C HIS A 162 14.33 -2.36 11.31
N ASN A 163 15.21 -2.55 10.34
CA ASN A 163 16.45 -1.78 10.18
C ASN A 163 16.31 -0.61 9.18
N LYS A 164 15.12 -0.39 8.63
CA LYS A 164 14.85 0.65 7.62
C LYS A 164 14.15 1.85 8.24
#